data_9d59ede53d3a11eee676a97dfcaf679d
#
_entry.id   9d59ede53d3a11eee676a97dfcaf679d
#
_cell.length_a   1.000
_cell.length_b   1.000
_cell.length_c   1.000
_cell.angle_alpha   90.00
_cell.angle_beta   90.00
_cell.angle_gamma   90.00
#
_symmetry.space_group_name_H-M   'P 1'
#
loop_
_entity.id
_entity.type
_entity.pdbx_description
1 polymer ?
#
loop_
_entity_poly.entity_id
_entity_poly.type
_entity_poly.pdbx_seq_one_letter_code
_entity_poly.pdbx_strand_id
1 'polypeptide(L)'
;MRLKIRKYDPFGKHTDKVCITALFMITLIVHLTVSLRMKMLHMSQDEMGVLATAAYAVGEDWSAVVSKFGYYGYGSSLLYIPIFALTKGPVLRYRLITTLNSVLMSLIPVIAYRIASKYCKASKKTSFIAALVTGLYPGYLLFSKWVWNETMMCLLPWVAALLVFRLYSEQDKPKRIIFSVLLSLTLVYSYAVHGRALGLIAAVILIIVLIAVFQKRLIVEPVSFCSSFTVFYICDHFAKKFVQSRVWLVGSDGELNNTLGGNTGKLHDYTSFDGFRGLLRIASGQLSAASASTYGILVIALVPAVPVIIGGFNRKMRLRKDRLPDDKHNLWLLMTVALTFFAAAFAISVLFLGNEGSNPEPRGDYYIYTRYFSNMLGFSVFAAFIYFSRSEMSNVMTAVTLGVYALCTVPILHYADFLNGCKNSANTTILNLLAYLGDNPRDYIAHFDFENLILVTSIVFGAALIGLAAKKQGMLAVLLCWVFLGSYYDTADDVILVNSRKEINFVQPTMNALYNVDGLDDEYDDIYYYNVHQTKPWSGSAMQYSLPEYELTEFDFEVNETTDPERLLSFITENSIIVSSEDIFLEQFSPDIYRIEYESIGSGTEYMWVYGEDIRDYILANSDLRIVSDKEQE
;
A
#
# COMPACT_ATOMS: atom_id res chain seq x y z
N MET A 1 48.12 15.52 37.88
CA MET A 1 47.16 16.32 37.11
C MET A 1 46.36 15.39 36.20
N ARG A 2 45.18 14.90 36.63
CA ARG A 2 44.32 14.02 35.82
C ARG A 2 43.49 14.93 34.91
N LEU A 3 43.82 15.00 33.66
CA LEU A 3 42.97 15.63 32.62
C LEU A 3 41.61 14.92 32.61
N LYS A 4 40.58 15.58 33.16
CA LYS A 4 39.17 15.21 32.89
C LYS A 4 38.91 15.47 31.42
N ILE A 5 39.10 14.44 30.60
CA ILE A 5 38.56 14.44 29.24
C ILE A 5 37.04 14.53 29.43
N ARG A 6 36.46 15.74 29.22
CA ARG A 6 35.03 15.89 29.08
C ARG A 6 34.65 14.93 27.94
N LYS A 7 33.92 13.86 28.28
CA LYS A 7 33.28 13.04 27.27
C LYS A 7 32.46 14.01 26.40
N TYR A 8 32.96 14.25 25.19
CA TYR A 8 32.23 14.99 24.21
C TYR A 8 30.93 14.21 23.97
N ASP A 9 29.82 14.75 24.49
CA ASP A 9 28.49 14.25 24.17
C ASP A 9 28.05 14.98 22.86
N PRO A 10 28.24 14.36 21.70
CA PRO A 10 27.84 14.96 20.42
C PRO A 10 26.35 15.21 20.36
N PHE A 11 25.63 14.76 21.36
CA PHE A 11 24.21 14.77 21.49
C PHE A 11 23.72 15.69 22.63
N GLY A 12 24.13 16.95 22.71
CA GLY A 12 23.70 17.96 23.68
C GLY A 12 22.21 18.34 23.62
N LYS A 13 21.79 19.42 24.29
CA LYS A 13 20.37 19.84 24.41
C LYS A 13 19.57 19.98 23.10
N HIS A 14 20.22 20.19 21.96
CA HIS A 14 19.57 20.32 20.64
C HIS A 14 19.43 18.98 19.88
N THR A 15 19.88 17.89 20.42
CA THR A 15 20.05 16.61 19.76
C THR A 15 18.73 16.01 19.25
N ASP A 16 17.64 16.13 20.03
CA ASP A 16 16.36 15.53 19.60
C ASP A 16 15.87 16.18 18.31
N LYS A 17 16.04 17.50 18.16
CA LYS A 17 15.70 18.19 16.91
C LYS A 17 16.59 17.72 15.76
N VAL A 18 17.89 17.62 16.01
CA VAL A 18 18.86 17.15 14.99
C VAL A 18 18.54 15.71 14.58
N CYS A 19 18.30 14.80 15.52
CA CYS A 19 17.94 13.41 15.22
C CYS A 19 16.65 13.32 14.41
N ILE A 20 15.61 14.07 14.78
CA ILE A 20 14.33 14.10 14.08
C ILE A 20 14.50 14.62 12.65
N THR A 21 15.19 15.76 12.49
CA THR A 21 15.44 16.34 11.17
C THR A 21 16.27 15.40 10.31
N ALA A 22 17.32 14.80 10.86
CA ALA A 22 18.16 13.84 10.14
C ALA A 22 17.36 12.60 9.70
N LEU A 23 16.55 12.01 10.58
CA LEU A 23 15.71 10.86 10.25
C LEU A 23 14.72 11.20 9.12
N PHE A 24 14.04 12.33 9.25
CA PHE A 24 13.11 12.78 8.22
C PHE A 24 13.82 13.01 6.88
N MET A 25 14.93 13.75 6.87
CA MET A 25 15.65 14.08 5.64
C MET A 25 16.30 12.86 4.99
N ILE A 26 16.93 11.97 5.75
CA ILE A 26 17.54 10.75 5.20
C ILE A 26 16.46 9.89 4.52
N THR A 27 15.35 9.63 5.20
CA THR A 27 14.29 8.80 4.63
C THR A 27 13.60 9.49 3.46
N LEU A 28 13.36 10.80 3.53
CA LEU A 28 12.79 11.57 2.43
C LEU A 28 13.69 11.53 1.18
N ILE A 29 15.00 11.74 1.34
CA ILE A 29 15.96 11.66 0.23
C ILE A 29 15.88 10.27 -0.42
N VAL A 30 15.92 9.20 0.38
CA VAL A 30 15.80 7.83 -0.15
C VAL A 30 14.49 7.64 -0.92
N HIS A 31 13.38 8.12 -0.41
CA HIS A 31 12.10 8.05 -1.12
C HIS A 31 12.12 8.85 -2.43
N LEU A 32 12.66 10.06 -2.42
CA LEU A 32 12.64 10.97 -3.58
C LEU A 32 13.52 10.47 -4.75
N THR A 33 14.59 9.71 -4.48
CA THR A 33 15.44 9.14 -5.53
C THR A 33 14.66 8.29 -6.55
N VAL A 34 13.54 7.68 -6.12
CA VAL A 34 12.65 6.89 -6.99
C VAL A 34 11.42 7.70 -7.39
N SER A 35 10.75 8.39 -6.45
CA SER A 35 9.51 9.13 -6.73
C SER A 35 9.66 10.15 -7.86
N LEU A 36 10.79 10.84 -7.93
CA LEU A 36 11.05 11.83 -8.98
C LEU A 36 11.29 11.20 -10.37
N ARG A 37 11.54 9.89 -10.42
CA ARG A 37 11.71 9.12 -11.66
C ARG A 37 10.41 8.46 -12.15
N MET A 38 9.37 8.46 -11.32
CA MET A 38 8.06 7.90 -11.69
C MET A 38 7.43 8.68 -12.84
N LYS A 39 6.70 8.00 -13.70
CA LYS A 39 6.05 8.62 -14.86
C LYS A 39 4.55 8.37 -14.91
N MET A 40 4.09 7.19 -14.51
CA MET A 40 2.70 6.76 -14.69
C MET A 40 2.28 5.79 -13.60
N LEU A 41 0.98 5.50 -13.52
CA LEU A 41 0.39 4.45 -12.71
C LEU A 41 1.12 3.12 -12.92
N HIS A 42 1.23 2.37 -11.84
CA HIS A 42 1.89 1.06 -11.86
C HIS A 42 0.87 -0.11 -11.83
N MET A 43 -0.17 0.04 -11.02
CA MET A 43 -1.26 -0.94 -10.87
C MET A 43 -2.58 -0.19 -11.08
N SER A 44 -2.90 0.12 -12.33
CA SER A 44 -3.87 1.12 -12.74
C SER A 44 -5.24 0.99 -12.05
N GLN A 45 -5.80 -0.22 -11.92
CA GLN A 45 -7.15 -0.36 -11.33
C GLN A 45 -7.21 0.05 -9.86
N ASP A 46 -6.31 -0.47 -9.03
CA ASP A 46 -6.25 -0.14 -7.61
C ASP A 46 -5.97 1.35 -7.40
N GLU A 47 -5.09 1.93 -8.23
CA GLU A 47 -4.71 3.33 -8.14
C GLU A 47 -5.83 4.25 -8.61
N MET A 48 -6.52 3.90 -9.70
CA MET A 48 -7.70 4.64 -10.18
C MET A 48 -8.80 4.70 -9.12
N GLY A 49 -9.12 3.57 -8.50
CA GLY A 49 -10.12 3.52 -7.43
C GLY A 49 -9.74 4.37 -6.21
N VAL A 50 -8.44 4.55 -5.93
CA VAL A 50 -7.98 5.47 -4.88
C VAL A 50 -8.03 6.92 -5.32
N LEU A 51 -7.74 7.23 -6.59
CA LEU A 51 -7.69 8.60 -7.10
C LEU A 51 -9.05 9.19 -7.48
N ALA A 52 -10.03 8.35 -7.78
CA ALA A 52 -11.32 8.74 -8.36
C ALA A 52 -12.05 9.85 -7.60
N THR A 53 -12.00 9.83 -6.24
CA THR A 53 -12.64 10.90 -5.44
C THR A 53 -11.92 12.24 -5.62
N ALA A 54 -10.59 12.25 -5.84
CA ALA A 54 -9.85 13.48 -6.08
C ALA A 54 -10.13 14.02 -7.48
N ALA A 55 -10.25 13.15 -8.47
CA ALA A 55 -10.67 13.50 -9.83
C ALA A 55 -12.05 14.15 -9.83
N TYR A 56 -13.04 13.49 -9.24
CA TYR A 56 -14.39 14.02 -9.10
C TYR A 56 -14.44 15.39 -8.40
N ALA A 57 -13.62 15.58 -7.36
CA ALA A 57 -13.59 16.85 -6.61
C ALA A 57 -13.08 18.05 -7.43
N VAL A 58 -12.40 17.83 -8.52
CA VAL A 58 -11.92 18.86 -9.45
C VAL A 58 -12.70 18.91 -10.77
N GLY A 59 -13.75 18.07 -10.90
CA GLY A 59 -14.65 18.08 -12.07
C GLY A 59 -14.26 17.09 -13.18
N GLU A 60 -13.30 16.20 -12.95
CA GLU A 60 -12.96 15.13 -13.88
C GLU A 60 -13.90 13.93 -13.67
N ASP A 61 -14.60 13.46 -14.69
CA ASP A 61 -15.47 12.29 -14.61
C ASP A 61 -14.74 11.01 -15.02
N TRP A 62 -14.46 10.17 -14.04
CA TRP A 62 -13.85 8.84 -14.22
C TRP A 62 -14.84 7.70 -13.95
N SER A 63 -16.12 8.02 -13.77
CA SER A 63 -17.13 7.07 -13.29
C SER A 63 -17.28 5.84 -14.18
N ALA A 64 -17.23 5.99 -15.50
CA ALA A 64 -17.34 4.87 -16.44
C ALA A 64 -16.19 3.85 -16.28
N VAL A 65 -14.96 4.32 -16.04
CA VAL A 65 -13.79 3.46 -15.84
C VAL A 65 -13.76 2.86 -14.45
N VAL A 66 -13.95 3.69 -13.40
CA VAL A 66 -13.79 3.22 -12.01
C VAL A 66 -14.95 2.35 -11.53
N SER A 67 -16.13 2.45 -12.14
CA SER A 67 -17.29 1.62 -11.80
C SER A 67 -17.08 0.13 -12.10
N LYS A 68 -16.12 -0.20 -12.94
CA LYS A 68 -15.70 -1.59 -13.23
C LYS A 68 -14.84 -2.19 -12.09
N PHE A 69 -14.40 -1.35 -11.15
CA PHE A 69 -13.50 -1.75 -10.07
C PHE A 69 -14.15 -1.63 -8.70
N GLY A 70 -13.57 -2.31 -7.73
CA GLY A 70 -14.04 -2.21 -6.36
C GLY A 70 -13.79 -0.83 -5.75
N TYR A 71 -14.65 -0.43 -4.82
CA TYR A 71 -14.46 0.75 -4.01
C TYR A 71 -13.32 0.55 -3.00
N TYR A 72 -12.31 1.42 -3.04
CA TYR A 72 -11.09 1.30 -2.23
C TYR A 72 -11.02 2.27 -1.03
N GLY A 73 -12.05 3.08 -0.80
CA GLY A 73 -12.06 4.12 0.22
C GLY A 73 -11.68 5.49 -0.35
N TYR A 74 -12.13 6.55 0.31
CA TYR A 74 -11.92 7.93 -0.14
C TYR A 74 -10.86 8.68 0.69
N GLY A 75 -10.48 8.16 1.86
CA GLY A 75 -9.64 8.89 2.81
C GLY A 75 -8.28 9.32 2.26
N SER A 76 -7.59 8.46 1.51
CA SER A 76 -6.32 8.83 0.86
C SER A 76 -6.52 9.87 -0.24
N SER A 77 -7.59 9.74 -1.00
CA SER A 77 -7.93 10.61 -2.13
C SER A 77 -8.05 12.09 -1.72
N LEU A 78 -8.59 12.35 -0.52
CA LEU A 78 -8.71 13.72 0.00
C LEU A 78 -7.37 14.47 0.06
N LEU A 79 -6.27 13.76 0.29
CA LEU A 79 -4.93 14.35 0.33
C LEU A 79 -4.42 14.73 -1.06
N TYR A 80 -4.97 14.13 -2.12
CA TYR A 80 -4.53 14.34 -3.49
C TYR A 80 -5.34 15.44 -4.21
N ILE A 81 -6.50 15.86 -3.69
CA ILE A 81 -7.32 16.93 -4.28
C ILE A 81 -6.51 18.19 -4.62
N PRO A 82 -5.63 18.72 -3.74
CA PRO A 82 -4.83 19.90 -4.10
C PRO A 82 -3.89 19.66 -5.28
N ILE A 83 -3.39 18.42 -5.45
CA ILE A 83 -2.49 18.09 -6.57
C ILE A 83 -3.29 18.04 -7.87
N PHE A 84 -4.48 17.44 -7.86
CA PHE A 84 -5.38 17.42 -8.99
C PHE A 84 -5.78 18.83 -9.41
N ALA A 85 -6.09 19.72 -8.47
CA ALA A 85 -6.39 21.11 -8.75
C ALA A 85 -5.20 21.92 -9.31
N LEU A 86 -3.96 21.50 -9.04
CA LEU A 86 -2.74 22.21 -9.47
C LEU A 86 -2.24 21.80 -10.85
N THR A 87 -2.53 20.57 -11.29
CA THR A 87 -2.01 20.05 -12.57
C THR A 87 -2.88 18.96 -13.18
N LYS A 88 -3.09 19.04 -14.47
CA LYS A 88 -3.72 18.01 -15.30
C LYS A 88 -2.66 17.06 -15.89
N GLY A 89 -1.43 17.52 -16.10
CA GLY A 89 -0.35 16.73 -16.72
C GLY A 89 -0.05 15.44 -15.94
N PRO A 90 -0.25 14.25 -16.54
CA PRO A 90 -0.27 12.96 -15.83
C PRO A 90 1.06 12.64 -15.15
N VAL A 91 2.19 12.88 -15.82
CA VAL A 91 3.53 12.62 -15.27
C VAL A 91 3.83 13.51 -14.06
N LEU A 92 3.52 14.81 -14.14
CA LEU A 92 3.74 15.73 -13.04
C LEU A 92 2.81 15.41 -11.87
N ARG A 93 1.54 15.15 -12.16
CA ARG A 93 0.53 14.74 -11.17
C ARG A 93 1.00 13.51 -10.40
N TYR A 94 1.42 12.45 -11.08
CA TYR A 94 1.88 11.23 -10.44
C TYR A 94 3.13 11.44 -9.57
N ARG A 95 4.10 12.22 -10.06
CA ARG A 95 5.30 12.59 -9.28
C ARG A 95 4.96 13.38 -8.03
N LEU A 96 4.04 14.32 -8.10
CA LEU A 96 3.61 15.10 -6.93
C LEU A 96 2.92 14.20 -5.90
N ILE A 97 2.05 13.27 -6.33
CA ILE A 97 1.39 12.31 -5.45
C ILE A 97 2.42 11.41 -4.76
N THR A 98 3.33 10.78 -5.50
CA THR A 98 4.35 9.90 -4.92
C THR A 98 5.37 10.68 -4.06
N THR A 99 5.58 11.96 -4.35
CA THR A 99 6.36 12.87 -3.48
C THR A 99 5.63 13.13 -2.17
N LEU A 100 4.34 13.43 -2.19
CA LEU A 100 3.52 13.58 -0.99
C LEU A 100 3.53 12.30 -0.16
N ASN A 101 3.34 11.14 -0.80
CA ASN A 101 3.45 9.84 -0.15
C ASN A 101 4.81 9.64 0.52
N SER A 102 5.89 10.08 -0.13
CA SER A 102 7.24 10.03 0.41
C SER A 102 7.43 10.91 1.65
N VAL A 103 6.86 12.11 1.65
CA VAL A 103 6.84 13.01 2.82
C VAL A 103 6.08 12.35 3.98
N LEU A 104 4.90 11.80 3.73
CA LEU A 104 4.07 11.13 4.75
C LEU A 104 4.80 9.92 5.36
N MET A 105 5.41 9.07 4.54
CA MET A 105 6.16 7.91 5.01
C MET A 105 7.42 8.32 5.82
N SER A 106 8.05 9.43 5.47
CA SER A 106 9.19 9.96 6.21
C SER A 106 8.85 10.46 7.62
N LEU A 107 7.57 10.58 7.96
CA LEU A 107 7.13 10.84 9.34
C LEU A 107 7.20 9.59 10.23
N ILE A 108 7.17 8.39 9.66
CA ILE A 108 7.21 7.13 10.43
C ILE A 108 8.45 7.05 11.34
N PRO A 109 9.69 7.20 10.84
CA PRO A 109 10.86 7.16 11.69
C PRO A 109 10.91 8.30 12.72
N VAL A 110 10.31 9.45 12.43
CA VAL A 110 10.16 10.54 13.40
C VAL A 110 9.26 10.13 14.57
N ILE A 111 8.12 9.51 14.26
CA ILE A 111 7.20 8.98 15.27
C ILE A 111 7.86 7.85 16.08
N ALA A 112 8.52 6.91 15.41
CA ALA A 112 9.27 5.82 16.03
C ALA A 112 10.34 6.35 17.00
N TYR A 113 11.13 7.35 16.58
CA TYR A 113 12.10 8.00 17.45
C TYR A 113 11.44 8.62 18.70
N ARG A 114 10.30 9.28 18.54
CA ARG A 114 9.55 9.87 19.65
C ARG A 114 9.03 8.81 20.62
N ILE A 115 8.53 7.68 20.11
CA ILE A 115 8.10 6.56 20.94
C ILE A 115 9.31 5.99 21.70
N ALA A 116 10.41 5.71 21.02
CA ALA A 116 11.61 5.14 21.63
C ALA A 116 12.22 6.06 22.70
N SER A 117 12.48 7.32 22.38
CA SER A 117 13.21 8.23 23.24
C SER A 117 12.37 8.73 24.42
N LYS A 118 11.12 9.13 24.15
CA LYS A 118 10.27 9.76 25.16
C LYS A 118 9.53 8.77 26.04
N TYR A 119 8.93 7.75 25.43
CA TYR A 119 8.06 6.81 26.16
C TYR A 119 8.82 5.54 26.56
N CYS A 120 9.54 4.92 25.62
CA CYS A 120 10.37 3.78 25.98
C CYS A 120 11.67 4.18 26.68
N LYS A 121 12.01 5.46 26.82
CA LYS A 121 13.23 5.97 27.46
C LYS A 121 14.52 5.27 26.99
N ALA A 122 14.57 4.88 25.74
CA ALA A 122 15.77 4.35 25.12
C ALA A 122 16.82 5.46 24.95
N SER A 123 18.10 5.10 24.92
CA SER A 123 19.14 6.09 24.64
C SER A 123 18.89 6.78 23.29
N LYS A 124 19.34 8.02 23.14
CA LYS A 124 19.19 8.76 21.87
C LYS A 124 19.78 7.99 20.68
N LYS A 125 20.95 7.37 20.90
CA LYS A 125 21.60 6.52 19.88
C LYS A 125 20.73 5.32 19.50
N THR A 126 20.23 4.57 20.48
CA THR A 126 19.34 3.43 20.25
C THR A 126 18.04 3.86 19.58
N SER A 127 17.44 4.98 20.01
CA SER A 127 16.22 5.53 19.44
C SER A 127 16.42 5.91 17.98
N PHE A 128 17.55 6.54 17.65
CA PHE A 128 17.89 6.92 16.28
C PHE A 128 18.10 5.70 15.39
N ILE A 129 18.88 4.72 15.87
CA ILE A 129 19.15 3.48 15.13
C ILE A 129 17.84 2.70 14.86
N ALA A 130 17.04 2.47 15.90
CA ALA A 130 15.77 1.75 15.75
C ALA A 130 14.82 2.46 14.77
N ALA A 131 14.72 3.78 14.89
CA ALA A 131 13.87 4.58 14.02
C ALA A 131 14.37 4.59 12.56
N LEU A 132 15.69 4.70 12.34
CA LEU A 132 16.28 4.70 11.00
C LEU A 132 16.03 3.36 10.29
N VAL A 133 16.37 2.25 10.95
CA VAL A 133 16.15 0.90 10.36
C VAL A 133 14.67 0.67 10.08
N THR A 134 13.78 1.13 10.96
CA THR A 134 12.33 1.06 10.74
C THR A 134 11.89 1.89 9.54
N GLY A 135 12.38 3.13 9.43
CA GLY A 135 12.02 4.02 8.31
C GLY A 135 12.54 3.55 6.95
N LEU A 136 13.62 2.77 6.95
CA LEU A 136 14.21 2.17 5.74
C LEU A 136 13.68 0.76 5.46
N TYR A 137 12.70 0.26 6.22
CA TYR A 137 12.07 -1.03 5.93
C TYR A 137 11.49 -1.04 4.51
N PRO A 138 11.82 -2.04 3.64
CA PRO A 138 11.47 -2.01 2.23
C PRO A 138 9.98 -1.85 1.97
N GLY A 139 9.11 -2.47 2.78
CA GLY A 139 7.67 -2.32 2.65
C GLY A 139 7.21 -0.86 2.77
N TYR A 140 7.83 -0.05 3.65
CA TYR A 140 7.52 1.37 3.76
C TYR A 140 8.05 2.17 2.58
N LEU A 141 9.26 1.85 2.10
CA LEU A 141 9.88 2.53 0.97
C LEU A 141 9.10 2.27 -0.33
N LEU A 142 8.73 1.02 -0.57
CA LEU A 142 8.02 0.60 -1.78
C LEU A 142 6.58 1.13 -1.83
N PHE A 143 5.82 1.02 -0.74
CA PHE A 143 4.41 1.45 -0.72
C PHE A 143 4.18 2.93 -1.01
N SER A 144 5.18 3.77 -0.83
CA SER A 144 5.09 5.18 -1.23
C SER A 144 5.16 5.41 -2.74
N LYS A 145 5.50 4.38 -3.53
CA LYS A 145 5.66 4.45 -4.99
C LYS A 145 4.39 4.09 -5.74
N TRP A 146 3.44 3.50 -5.06
CA TRP A 146 2.11 3.24 -5.58
C TRP A 146 1.10 4.20 -4.96
N VAL A 147 0.11 4.60 -5.74
CA VAL A 147 -0.98 5.46 -5.26
C VAL A 147 -2.09 4.59 -4.66
N TRP A 148 -1.67 3.66 -3.81
CA TRP A 148 -2.57 2.82 -3.04
C TRP A 148 -2.85 3.43 -1.66
N ASN A 149 -3.82 2.88 -0.97
CA ASN A 149 -4.12 3.24 0.43
C ASN A 149 -3.00 2.87 1.41
N GLU A 150 -2.03 2.05 0.98
CA GLU A 150 -0.95 1.52 1.81
C GLU A 150 -0.09 2.62 2.45
N THR A 151 0.13 3.76 1.80
CA THR A 151 0.86 4.89 2.42
C THR A 151 0.19 5.32 3.74
N MET A 152 -1.11 5.56 3.69
CA MET A 152 -1.85 5.95 4.90
C MET A 152 -2.03 4.78 5.86
N MET A 153 -2.24 3.56 5.35
CA MET A 153 -2.31 2.35 6.15
C MET A 153 -0.97 2.03 6.86
N CYS A 154 0.15 2.50 6.37
CA CYS A 154 1.44 2.45 7.08
C CYS A 154 1.58 3.55 8.14
N LEU A 155 1.20 4.79 7.84
CA LEU A 155 1.40 5.94 8.71
C LEU A 155 0.43 5.95 9.91
N LEU A 156 -0.88 5.72 9.65
CA LEU A 156 -1.91 5.85 10.68
C LEU A 156 -1.74 4.92 11.89
N PRO A 157 -1.27 3.66 11.75
CA PRO A 157 -0.92 2.83 12.90
C PRO A 157 0.16 3.43 13.80
N TRP A 158 1.17 4.11 13.21
CA TRP A 158 2.19 4.82 14.00
C TRP A 158 1.61 6.02 14.74
N VAL A 159 0.70 6.76 14.12
CA VAL A 159 -0.04 7.86 14.77
C VAL A 159 -0.89 7.31 15.91
N ALA A 160 -1.65 6.23 15.68
CA ALA A 160 -2.45 5.57 16.71
C ALA A 160 -1.57 5.06 17.87
N ALA A 161 -0.45 4.40 17.58
CA ALA A 161 0.50 3.96 18.58
C ALA A 161 1.04 5.13 19.42
N LEU A 162 1.44 6.23 18.78
CA LEU A 162 1.90 7.44 19.47
C LEU A 162 0.84 7.99 20.43
N LEU A 163 -0.42 8.04 19.99
CA LEU A 163 -1.55 8.50 20.80
C LEU A 163 -1.83 7.54 21.96
N VAL A 164 -1.75 6.22 21.74
CA VAL A 164 -1.86 5.21 22.82
C VAL A 164 -0.74 5.40 23.85
N PHE A 165 0.52 5.56 23.45
CA PHE A 165 1.63 5.85 24.36
C PHE A 165 1.44 7.17 25.10
N ARG A 166 0.91 8.18 24.41
CA ARG A 166 0.60 9.48 25.01
C ARG A 166 -0.46 9.35 26.09
N LEU A 167 -1.59 8.74 25.78
CA LEU A 167 -2.69 8.47 26.69
C LEU A 167 -2.27 7.62 27.89
N TYR A 168 -1.41 6.62 27.63
CA TYR A 168 -0.86 5.75 28.68
C TYR A 168 -0.03 6.52 29.72
N SER A 169 0.65 7.58 29.29
CA SER A 169 1.52 8.39 30.14
C SER A 169 0.86 9.69 30.67
N GLU A 170 -0.34 10.05 30.19
CA GLU A 170 -0.97 11.32 30.51
C GLU A 170 -1.83 11.20 31.79
N GLN A 171 -1.70 12.18 32.68
CA GLN A 171 -2.51 12.30 33.90
C GLN A 171 -3.49 13.47 33.86
N ASP A 172 -3.19 14.50 33.06
CA ASP A 172 -4.01 15.68 32.91
C ASP A 172 -5.30 15.34 32.13
N LYS A 173 -6.47 15.52 32.79
CA LYS A 173 -7.77 15.17 32.23
C LYS A 173 -8.10 15.94 30.94
N PRO A 174 -7.94 17.27 30.81
CA PRO A 174 -8.12 18.00 29.56
C PRO A 174 -7.31 17.43 28.40
N LYS A 175 -6.03 17.11 28.61
CA LYS A 175 -5.18 16.50 27.57
C LYS A 175 -5.63 15.10 27.22
N ARG A 176 -6.08 14.30 28.20
CA ARG A 176 -6.64 12.97 27.92
C ARG A 176 -7.90 13.04 27.06
N ILE A 177 -8.76 14.03 27.27
CA ILE A 177 -9.92 14.29 26.41
C ILE A 177 -9.46 14.54 24.97
N ILE A 178 -8.53 15.50 24.78
CA ILE A 178 -8.03 15.85 23.45
C ILE A 178 -7.42 14.62 22.76
N PHE A 179 -6.56 13.86 23.44
CA PHE A 179 -5.91 12.68 22.84
C PHE A 179 -6.90 11.54 22.59
N SER A 180 -7.97 11.42 23.40
CA SER A 180 -9.03 10.44 23.15
C SER A 180 -9.82 10.78 21.88
N VAL A 181 -10.14 12.05 21.66
CA VAL A 181 -10.78 12.54 20.43
C VAL A 181 -9.89 12.35 19.22
N LEU A 182 -8.59 12.70 19.33
CA LEU A 182 -7.62 12.48 18.24
C LEU A 182 -7.43 11.00 17.90
N LEU A 183 -7.45 10.12 18.91
CA LEU A 183 -7.40 8.68 18.68
C LEU A 183 -8.65 8.18 17.94
N SER A 184 -9.84 8.61 18.37
CA SER A 184 -11.10 8.32 17.68
C SER A 184 -11.07 8.76 16.22
N LEU A 185 -10.63 10.00 15.96
CA LEU A 185 -10.48 10.54 14.61
C LEU A 185 -9.50 9.71 13.79
N THR A 186 -8.33 9.36 14.36
CA THR A 186 -7.32 8.54 13.67
C THR A 186 -7.88 7.18 13.27
N LEU A 187 -8.64 6.54 14.15
CA LEU A 187 -9.22 5.21 13.89
C LEU A 187 -10.30 5.28 12.82
N VAL A 188 -11.23 6.25 12.90
CA VAL A 188 -12.28 6.40 11.90
C VAL A 188 -11.70 6.84 10.55
N TYR A 189 -10.74 7.77 10.55
CA TYR A 189 -10.07 8.16 9.32
C TYR A 189 -9.30 6.99 8.68
N SER A 190 -8.69 6.12 9.49
CA SER A 190 -8.08 4.89 8.96
C SER A 190 -9.11 3.99 8.25
N TYR A 191 -10.34 3.94 8.76
CA TYR A 191 -11.44 3.21 8.12
C TYR A 191 -11.93 3.89 6.83
N ALA A 192 -11.98 5.22 6.80
CA ALA A 192 -12.27 5.99 5.59
C ALA A 192 -11.21 5.75 4.49
N VAL A 193 -9.95 5.53 4.89
CA VAL A 193 -8.86 5.15 3.97
C VAL A 193 -9.10 3.76 3.40
N HIS A 194 -9.35 2.75 4.25
CA HIS A 194 -9.59 1.38 3.77
C HIS A 194 -10.29 0.51 4.84
N GLY A 195 -11.25 -0.33 4.41
CA GLY A 195 -11.97 -1.25 5.29
C GLY A 195 -11.09 -2.18 6.14
N ARG A 196 -9.89 -2.56 5.65
CA ARG A 196 -8.90 -3.35 6.42
C ARG A 196 -8.44 -2.68 7.73
N ALA A 197 -8.64 -1.38 7.88
CA ALA A 197 -8.33 -0.67 9.13
C ALA A 197 -9.18 -1.14 10.33
N LEU A 198 -10.22 -1.94 10.12
CA LEU A 198 -10.92 -2.66 11.20
C LEU A 198 -9.94 -3.45 12.08
N GLY A 199 -8.88 -4.01 11.51
CA GLY A 199 -7.81 -4.66 12.28
C GLY A 199 -7.10 -3.70 13.24
N LEU A 200 -6.78 -2.50 12.79
CA LEU A 200 -6.20 -1.47 13.65
C LEU A 200 -7.16 -1.04 14.76
N ILE A 201 -8.43 -0.83 14.42
CA ILE A 201 -9.47 -0.48 15.41
C ILE A 201 -9.58 -1.58 16.48
N ALA A 202 -9.72 -2.84 16.05
CA ALA A 202 -9.79 -3.97 16.95
C ALA A 202 -8.54 -4.10 17.85
N ALA A 203 -7.34 -3.92 17.28
CA ALA A 203 -6.08 -3.96 18.03
C ALA A 203 -6.00 -2.86 19.10
N VAL A 204 -6.36 -1.63 18.75
CA VAL A 204 -6.35 -0.50 19.69
C VAL A 204 -7.38 -0.69 20.81
N ILE A 205 -8.60 -1.15 20.48
CA ILE A 205 -9.61 -1.48 21.48
C ILE A 205 -9.10 -2.59 22.41
N LEU A 206 -8.52 -3.67 21.85
CA LEU A 206 -7.94 -4.75 22.63
C LEU A 206 -6.86 -4.23 23.59
N ILE A 207 -5.94 -3.37 23.14
CA ILE A 207 -4.91 -2.75 23.99
C ILE A 207 -5.56 -1.97 25.14
N ILE A 208 -6.56 -1.14 24.85
CA ILE A 208 -7.29 -0.37 25.88
C ILE A 208 -7.92 -1.31 26.91
N VAL A 209 -8.57 -2.39 26.46
CA VAL A 209 -9.18 -3.40 27.32
C VAL A 209 -8.13 -4.13 28.17
N LEU A 210 -7.01 -4.57 27.56
CA LEU A 210 -5.92 -5.24 28.30
C LEU A 210 -5.36 -4.33 29.41
N ILE A 211 -5.16 -3.05 29.13
CA ILE A 211 -4.69 -2.08 30.14
C ILE A 211 -5.76 -1.91 31.22
N ALA A 212 -7.03 -1.77 30.85
CA ALA A 212 -8.12 -1.58 31.81
C ALA A 212 -8.30 -2.80 32.73
N VAL A 213 -8.24 -4.02 32.15
CA VAL A 213 -8.48 -5.26 32.91
C VAL A 213 -7.28 -5.61 33.79
N PHE A 214 -6.05 -5.62 33.23
CA PHE A 214 -4.88 -6.13 33.94
C PHE A 214 -4.18 -5.07 34.77
N GLN A 215 -4.07 -3.84 34.27
CA GLN A 215 -3.44 -2.75 35.00
C GLN A 215 -4.41 -1.88 35.80
N LYS A 216 -5.75 -2.17 35.71
CA LYS A 216 -6.81 -1.44 36.40
C LYS A 216 -6.79 0.07 36.12
N ARG A 217 -6.40 0.43 34.90
CA ARG A 217 -6.32 1.83 34.44
C ARG A 217 -6.97 1.99 33.09
N LEU A 218 -7.98 2.84 33.01
CA LEU A 218 -8.54 3.26 31.73
C LEU A 218 -7.75 4.46 31.19
N ILE A 219 -7.11 4.30 30.05
CA ILE A 219 -6.22 5.33 29.46
C ILE A 219 -6.99 6.40 28.70
N VAL A 220 -8.10 6.06 28.07
CA VAL A 220 -8.98 7.02 27.36
C VAL A 220 -9.99 7.65 28.30
N GLU A 221 -10.51 8.82 27.94
CA GLU A 221 -11.73 9.37 28.54
C GLU A 221 -12.94 8.77 27.83
N PRO A 222 -13.72 7.88 28.50
CA PRO A 222 -14.69 7.03 27.82
C PRO A 222 -15.76 7.81 27.06
N VAL A 223 -16.34 8.82 27.69
CA VAL A 223 -17.40 9.64 27.09
C VAL A 223 -16.87 10.34 25.84
N SER A 224 -15.73 11.02 25.95
CA SER A 224 -15.14 11.75 24.83
C SER A 224 -14.71 10.81 23.70
N PHE A 225 -14.14 9.64 24.04
CA PHE A 225 -13.73 8.65 23.04
C PHE A 225 -14.94 8.07 22.31
N CYS A 226 -15.94 7.57 23.05
CA CYS A 226 -17.10 6.93 22.42
C CYS A 226 -17.96 7.94 21.64
N SER A 227 -18.23 9.12 22.21
CA SER A 227 -19.04 10.12 21.51
C SER A 227 -18.35 10.64 20.24
N SER A 228 -17.06 10.97 20.31
CA SER A 228 -16.33 11.42 19.13
C SER A 228 -16.18 10.30 18.08
N PHE A 229 -15.93 9.06 18.50
CA PHE A 229 -15.89 7.92 17.58
C PHE A 229 -17.22 7.75 16.83
N THR A 230 -18.34 7.82 17.57
CA THR A 230 -19.68 7.71 16.97
C THR A 230 -19.96 8.84 16.00
N VAL A 231 -19.65 10.09 16.38
CA VAL A 231 -19.84 11.24 15.48
C VAL A 231 -19.00 11.12 14.22
N PHE A 232 -17.72 10.82 14.35
CA PHE A 232 -16.84 10.66 13.18
C PHE A 232 -17.28 9.49 12.29
N TYR A 233 -17.71 8.38 12.88
CA TYR A 233 -18.20 7.22 12.13
C TYR A 233 -19.50 7.54 11.37
N ILE A 234 -20.41 8.31 11.96
CA ILE A 234 -21.63 8.78 11.28
C ILE A 234 -21.24 9.70 10.11
N CYS A 235 -20.31 10.63 10.33
CA CYS A 235 -19.82 11.52 9.26
C CYS A 235 -19.16 10.71 8.13
N ASP A 236 -18.33 9.72 8.46
CA ASP A 236 -17.71 8.81 7.48
C ASP A 236 -18.76 8.04 6.69
N HIS A 237 -19.78 7.51 7.36
CA HIS A 237 -20.86 6.77 6.71
C HIS A 237 -21.57 7.61 5.63
N PHE A 238 -21.90 8.86 5.95
CA PHE A 238 -22.53 9.75 4.98
C PHE A 238 -21.57 10.17 3.87
N ALA A 239 -20.31 10.50 4.20
CA ALA A 239 -19.30 10.84 3.22
C ALA A 239 -19.05 9.68 2.25
N LYS A 240 -18.94 8.45 2.77
CA LYS A 240 -18.80 7.24 1.96
C LYS A 240 -19.98 7.07 1.00
N LYS A 241 -21.22 7.16 1.48
CA LYS A 241 -22.41 7.07 0.63
C LYS A 241 -22.43 8.15 -0.46
N PHE A 242 -22.10 9.39 -0.09
CA PHE A 242 -22.02 10.48 -1.04
C PHE A 242 -21.01 10.19 -2.16
N VAL A 243 -19.78 9.82 -1.80
CA VAL A 243 -18.73 9.48 -2.77
C VAL A 243 -19.15 8.30 -3.65
N GLN A 244 -19.67 7.23 -3.06
CA GLN A 244 -20.11 6.05 -3.81
C GLN A 244 -21.22 6.39 -4.82
N SER A 245 -22.17 7.24 -4.46
CA SER A 245 -23.28 7.60 -5.34
C SER A 245 -22.92 8.60 -6.43
N ARG A 246 -21.74 9.22 -6.38
CA ARG A 246 -21.31 10.25 -7.32
C ARG A 246 -20.15 9.81 -8.22
N VAL A 247 -19.29 8.96 -7.70
CA VAL A 247 -18.07 8.54 -8.38
C VAL A 247 -18.21 7.14 -8.97
N TRP A 248 -19.07 6.28 -8.40
CA TRP A 248 -19.34 4.95 -8.93
C TRP A 248 -20.77 4.90 -9.49
N LEU A 249 -20.92 4.60 -10.78
CA LEU A 249 -22.23 4.47 -11.40
C LEU A 249 -22.99 3.29 -10.74
N VAL A 250 -24.17 3.60 -10.18
CA VAL A 250 -25.06 2.60 -9.59
C VAL A 250 -25.82 1.91 -10.70
N GLY A 251 -25.57 0.64 -10.94
CA GLY A 251 -26.26 -0.13 -11.99
C GLY A 251 -25.44 -1.30 -12.49
N SER A 252 -24.13 -1.29 -12.27
CA SER A 252 -23.38 -2.53 -12.31
C SER A 252 -23.85 -3.35 -11.11
N ASP A 253 -24.46 -4.50 -11.33
CA ASP A 253 -24.73 -5.53 -10.31
C ASP A 253 -23.43 -6.04 -9.64
N GLY A 254 -22.33 -5.34 -9.88
CA GLY A 254 -21.09 -5.48 -9.18
C GLY A 254 -21.31 -5.05 -7.73
N GLU A 255 -21.51 -6.00 -6.85
CA GLU A 255 -21.23 -5.79 -5.43
C GLU A 255 -19.96 -4.93 -5.36
N LEU A 256 -20.07 -3.74 -4.75
CA LEU A 256 -18.89 -2.94 -4.45
C LEU A 256 -17.95 -3.84 -3.64
N ASN A 257 -17.08 -4.56 -4.37
CA ASN A 257 -16.12 -5.49 -3.78
C ASN A 257 -15.44 -4.76 -2.64
N ASN A 258 -15.21 -5.41 -1.51
CA ASN A 258 -14.67 -4.86 -0.26
C ASN A 258 -15.71 -4.25 0.72
N THR A 259 -16.99 -4.51 0.57
CA THR A 259 -17.96 -4.25 1.65
C THR A 259 -17.83 -5.33 2.75
N LEU A 260 -18.07 -4.92 4.01
CA LEU A 260 -18.10 -5.86 5.14
C LEU A 260 -19.13 -6.98 4.92
N GLY A 261 -20.27 -6.68 4.29
CA GLY A 261 -21.33 -7.63 4.01
C GLY A 261 -20.92 -8.76 3.07
N GLY A 262 -20.23 -8.47 1.96
CA GLY A 262 -19.74 -9.47 1.01
C GLY A 262 -18.69 -10.42 1.63
N ASN A 263 -17.96 -9.96 2.65
CA ASN A 263 -16.92 -10.77 3.30
C ASN A 263 -17.41 -11.61 4.48
N THR A 264 -18.58 -11.31 5.05
CA THR A 264 -19.15 -12.13 6.16
C THR A 264 -19.63 -13.49 5.67
N GLY A 265 -20.05 -13.63 4.41
CA GLY A 265 -20.37 -14.91 3.79
C GLY A 265 -19.20 -15.90 3.81
N LYS A 266 -17.98 -15.40 3.59
CA LYS A 266 -16.75 -16.21 3.61
C LYS A 266 -16.49 -16.90 4.96
N LEU A 267 -16.96 -16.33 6.07
CA LEU A 267 -16.78 -16.94 7.40
C LEU A 267 -17.50 -18.26 7.54
N HIS A 268 -18.60 -18.45 6.81
CA HIS A 268 -19.33 -19.72 6.83
C HIS A 268 -18.52 -20.86 6.19
N ASP A 269 -17.76 -20.55 5.15
CA ASP A 269 -16.95 -21.54 4.44
C ASP A 269 -15.89 -22.18 5.33
N TYR A 270 -15.37 -21.43 6.32
CA TYR A 270 -14.36 -21.91 7.28
C TYR A 270 -14.90 -22.90 8.31
N THR A 271 -16.21 -23.11 8.38
CA THR A 271 -16.82 -24.16 9.22
C THR A 271 -16.68 -25.54 8.59
N SER A 272 -16.38 -25.62 7.29
CA SER A 272 -16.05 -26.87 6.60
C SER A 272 -14.60 -27.27 6.86
N PHE A 273 -14.30 -28.58 6.75
CA PHE A 273 -12.92 -29.07 6.91
C PHE A 273 -11.97 -28.50 5.85
N ASP A 274 -12.43 -28.42 4.61
CA ASP A 274 -11.61 -27.89 3.50
C ASP A 274 -11.37 -26.38 3.63
N GLY A 275 -12.40 -25.63 4.00
CA GLY A 275 -12.24 -24.20 4.27
C GLY A 275 -11.29 -23.92 5.43
N PHE A 276 -11.39 -24.69 6.53
CA PHE A 276 -10.46 -24.58 7.64
C PHE A 276 -9.03 -24.96 7.25
N ARG A 277 -8.84 -26.01 6.44
CA ARG A 277 -7.54 -26.39 5.90
C ARG A 277 -6.96 -25.31 5.00
N GLY A 278 -7.80 -24.69 4.15
CA GLY A 278 -7.42 -23.56 3.31
C GLY A 278 -6.90 -22.38 4.14
N LEU A 279 -7.66 -22.03 5.18
CA LEU A 279 -7.27 -20.97 6.12
C LEU A 279 -5.92 -21.23 6.78
N LEU A 280 -5.64 -22.48 7.22
CA LEU A 280 -4.34 -22.83 7.80
C LEU A 280 -3.19 -22.78 6.78
N ARG A 281 -3.46 -23.16 5.53
CA ARG A 281 -2.47 -23.07 4.45
C ARG A 281 -2.08 -21.62 4.19
N ILE A 282 -3.06 -20.73 3.99
CA ILE A 282 -2.82 -19.30 3.82
C ILE A 282 -2.09 -18.72 5.02
N ALA A 283 -2.54 -19.01 6.25
CA ALA A 283 -1.90 -18.54 7.47
C ALA A 283 -0.43 -18.95 7.56
N SER A 284 -0.12 -20.23 7.28
CA SER A 284 1.24 -20.73 7.34
C SER A 284 2.15 -20.10 6.28
N GLY A 285 1.68 -20.01 5.05
CA GLY A 285 2.43 -19.39 3.96
C GLY A 285 2.68 -17.90 4.18
N GLN A 286 1.64 -17.15 4.57
CA GLN A 286 1.76 -15.72 4.86
C GLN A 286 2.66 -15.43 6.07
N LEU A 287 2.63 -16.26 7.12
CA LEU A 287 3.55 -16.12 8.25
C LEU A 287 5.00 -16.37 7.84
N SER A 288 5.21 -17.35 7.00
CA SER A 288 6.49 -17.66 6.38
C SER A 288 7.00 -16.47 5.56
N ALA A 289 6.16 -15.91 4.69
CA ALA A 289 6.47 -14.73 3.89
C ALA A 289 6.73 -13.48 4.76
N ALA A 290 5.98 -13.28 5.84
CA ALA A 290 6.23 -12.20 6.80
C ALA A 290 7.59 -12.33 7.50
N SER A 291 7.97 -13.55 7.85
CA SER A 291 9.30 -13.84 8.40
C SER A 291 10.39 -13.52 7.37
N ALA A 292 10.24 -14.00 6.13
CA ALA A 292 11.19 -13.75 5.06
C ALA A 292 11.32 -12.26 4.72
N SER A 293 10.21 -11.53 4.58
CA SER A 293 10.19 -10.10 4.25
C SER A 293 10.82 -9.19 5.30
N THR A 294 10.98 -9.68 6.53
CA THR A 294 11.68 -9.01 7.62
C THR A 294 13.04 -9.63 7.94
N TYR A 295 13.53 -10.54 7.11
CA TYR A 295 14.76 -11.30 7.35
C TYR A 295 14.76 -11.98 8.73
N GLY A 296 13.62 -12.53 9.14
CA GLY A 296 13.44 -13.20 10.43
C GLY A 296 13.32 -12.29 11.64
N ILE A 297 13.46 -10.96 11.50
CA ILE A 297 13.37 -10.03 12.64
C ILE A 297 11.98 -10.06 13.28
N LEU A 298 10.93 -10.33 12.50
CA LEU A 298 9.60 -10.57 13.04
C LEU A 298 9.63 -11.65 14.14
N VAL A 299 10.25 -12.78 13.89
CA VAL A 299 10.35 -13.89 14.85
C VAL A 299 11.15 -13.47 16.08
N ILE A 300 12.27 -12.75 15.86
CA ILE A 300 13.10 -12.19 16.95
C ILE A 300 12.30 -11.23 17.84
N ALA A 301 11.32 -10.50 17.29
CA ALA A 301 10.47 -9.60 18.05
C ALA A 301 9.32 -10.33 18.75
N LEU A 302 8.64 -11.25 18.07
CA LEU A 302 7.43 -11.90 18.57
C LEU A 302 7.71 -12.92 19.67
N VAL A 303 8.80 -13.69 19.57
CA VAL A 303 9.14 -14.69 20.60
C VAL A 303 9.26 -14.07 22.00
N PRO A 304 10.05 -12.99 22.22
CA PRO A 304 10.09 -12.35 23.53
C PRO A 304 8.83 -11.53 23.86
N ALA A 305 8.02 -11.16 22.89
CA ALA A 305 6.78 -10.42 23.17
C ALA A 305 5.81 -11.26 24.01
N VAL A 306 5.71 -12.56 23.74
CA VAL A 306 4.80 -13.47 24.46
C VAL A 306 5.06 -13.47 25.97
N PRO A 307 6.25 -13.82 26.49
CA PRO A 307 6.50 -13.81 27.93
C PRO A 307 6.43 -12.40 28.54
N VAL A 308 6.79 -11.34 27.81
CA VAL A 308 6.64 -9.96 28.29
C VAL A 308 5.17 -9.61 28.49
N ILE A 309 4.31 -9.95 27.56
CA ILE A 309 2.86 -9.68 27.64
C ILE A 309 2.23 -10.51 28.77
N ILE A 310 2.54 -11.80 28.85
CA ILE A 310 2.07 -12.67 29.96
C ILE A 310 2.54 -12.12 31.31
N GLY A 311 3.78 -11.67 31.40
CA GLY A 311 4.32 -11.04 32.62
C GLY A 311 3.56 -9.77 33.05
N GLY A 312 2.97 -9.07 32.09
CA GLY A 312 2.12 -7.88 32.33
C GLY A 312 0.79 -8.20 33.03
N PHE A 313 0.34 -9.45 33.00
CA PHE A 313 -0.87 -9.89 33.71
C PHE A 313 -0.66 -10.06 35.22
N ASN A 314 0.59 -9.96 35.68
CA ASN A 314 0.91 -10.05 37.08
C ASN A 314 0.35 -8.84 37.88
N ARG A 315 -0.15 -9.10 39.09
CA ARG A 315 -0.63 -8.06 40.02
C ARG A 315 0.39 -6.95 40.26
N LYS A 316 1.71 -7.24 40.19
CA LYS A 316 2.81 -6.26 40.35
C LYS A 316 2.83 -5.20 39.22
N MET A 317 2.21 -5.49 38.07
CA MET A 317 2.10 -4.56 36.95
C MET A 317 0.87 -3.62 37.05
N ARG A 318 0.12 -3.67 38.15
CA ARG A 318 -1.00 -2.75 38.37
C ARG A 318 -0.49 -1.32 38.58
N LEU A 319 -0.99 -0.40 37.76
CA LEU A 319 -0.67 1.01 37.90
C LEU A 319 -1.59 1.65 38.96
N ARG A 320 -1.00 2.23 40.02
CA ARG A 320 -1.74 3.11 40.92
C ARG A 320 -2.10 4.39 40.18
N LYS A 321 -3.25 5.01 40.55
CA LYS A 321 -3.81 6.22 39.85
C LYS A 321 -2.80 7.36 39.73
N ASP A 322 -1.92 7.49 40.71
CA ASP A 322 -0.95 8.57 40.92
C ASP A 322 0.47 8.25 40.40
N ARG A 323 0.72 7.03 39.86
CA ARG A 323 2.02 6.67 39.34
C ARG A 323 2.06 6.69 37.82
N LEU A 324 3.13 7.29 37.31
CA LEU A 324 3.48 7.18 35.89
C LEU A 324 4.01 5.77 35.58
N PRO A 325 3.77 5.28 34.34
CA PRO A 325 4.35 4.04 33.85
C PRO A 325 5.88 4.09 33.94
N ASP A 326 6.47 3.03 34.48
CA ASP A 326 7.92 2.83 34.47
C ASP A 326 8.40 2.14 33.19
N ASP A 327 9.70 1.84 33.13
CA ASP A 327 10.30 1.24 31.96
C ASP A 327 9.74 -0.15 31.61
N LYS A 328 9.33 -0.93 32.62
CA LYS A 328 8.72 -2.26 32.41
C LYS A 328 7.31 -2.13 31.80
N HIS A 329 6.54 -1.16 32.29
CA HIS A 329 5.21 -0.87 31.75
C HIS A 329 5.29 -0.39 30.30
N ASN A 330 6.26 0.48 29.98
CA ASN A 330 6.44 1.00 28.63
C ASN A 330 6.95 -0.07 27.67
N LEU A 331 7.83 -0.97 28.11
CA LEU A 331 8.27 -2.11 27.33
C LEU A 331 7.13 -3.11 27.09
N TRP A 332 6.31 -3.38 28.12
CA TRP A 332 5.11 -4.19 27.99
C TRP A 332 4.15 -3.61 26.97
N LEU A 333 3.89 -2.29 27.03
CA LEU A 333 3.02 -1.62 26.07
C LEU A 333 3.58 -1.74 24.65
N LEU A 334 4.89 -1.51 24.46
CA LEU A 334 5.53 -1.63 23.15
C LEU A 334 5.33 -3.02 22.53
N MET A 335 5.63 -4.06 23.32
CA MET A 335 5.50 -5.44 22.84
C MET A 335 4.03 -5.82 22.58
N THR A 336 3.11 -5.29 23.42
CA THR A 336 1.67 -5.48 23.22
C THR A 336 1.20 -4.80 21.94
N VAL A 337 1.60 -3.55 21.67
CA VAL A 337 1.28 -2.83 20.42
C VAL A 337 1.84 -3.60 19.22
N ALA A 338 3.11 -3.98 19.23
CA ALA A 338 3.73 -4.68 18.11
C ALA A 338 3.02 -6.01 17.79
N LEU A 339 2.73 -6.82 18.82
CA LEU A 339 2.07 -8.11 18.64
C LEU A 339 0.60 -7.95 18.21
N THR A 340 -0.17 -7.07 18.88
CA THR A 340 -1.60 -6.94 18.57
C THR A 340 -1.85 -6.30 17.21
N PHE A 341 -1.03 -5.32 16.80
CA PHE A 341 -1.14 -4.71 15.48
C PHE A 341 -0.84 -5.72 14.39
N PHE A 342 0.28 -6.45 14.54
CA PHE A 342 0.60 -7.52 13.58
C PHE A 342 -0.49 -8.61 13.55
N ALA A 343 -0.88 -9.14 14.72
CA ALA A 343 -1.84 -10.23 14.80
C ALA A 343 -3.22 -9.85 14.21
N ALA A 344 -3.69 -8.62 14.45
CA ALA A 344 -4.96 -8.17 13.93
C ALA A 344 -4.93 -7.97 12.40
N ALA A 345 -3.88 -7.37 11.85
CA ALA A 345 -3.74 -7.21 10.41
C ALA A 345 -3.54 -8.55 9.71
N PHE A 346 -2.74 -9.44 10.30
CA PHE A 346 -2.53 -10.80 9.83
C PHE A 346 -3.83 -11.61 9.83
N ALA A 347 -4.61 -11.54 10.92
CA ALA A 347 -5.90 -12.23 11.00
C ALA A 347 -6.86 -11.75 9.91
N ILE A 348 -6.94 -10.43 9.65
CA ILE A 348 -7.75 -9.91 8.55
C ILE A 348 -7.27 -10.44 7.20
N SER A 349 -5.96 -10.46 6.94
CA SER A 349 -5.41 -11.02 5.71
C SER A 349 -5.79 -12.49 5.52
N VAL A 350 -5.59 -13.29 6.55
CA VAL A 350 -5.90 -14.73 6.53
C VAL A 350 -7.39 -14.98 6.36
N LEU A 351 -8.24 -14.25 7.08
CA LEU A 351 -9.70 -14.40 6.97
C LEU A 351 -10.22 -13.95 5.60
N PHE A 352 -9.57 -12.96 4.98
CA PHE A 352 -9.99 -12.44 3.68
C PHE A 352 -9.60 -13.38 2.52
N LEU A 353 -8.44 -14.00 2.62
CA LEU A 353 -7.84 -14.82 1.57
C LEU A 353 -7.95 -16.32 1.82
N GLY A 354 -8.47 -16.74 2.97
CA GLY A 354 -8.48 -18.15 3.39
C GLY A 354 -9.23 -19.09 2.46
N ASN A 355 -10.30 -18.62 1.82
CA ASN A 355 -11.07 -19.43 0.86
C ASN A 355 -10.22 -19.84 -0.36
N GLU A 356 -9.29 -18.98 -0.78
CA GLU A 356 -8.38 -19.27 -1.89
C GLU A 356 -7.40 -20.40 -1.54
N GLY A 357 -7.18 -20.67 -0.27
CA GLY A 357 -6.36 -21.79 0.19
C GLY A 357 -6.97 -23.17 -0.04
N SER A 358 -8.27 -23.26 -0.33
CA SER A 358 -8.97 -24.51 -0.67
C SER A 358 -8.77 -24.88 -2.15
N ASN A 359 -8.78 -23.85 -3.01
CA ASN A 359 -8.52 -23.98 -4.45
C ASN A 359 -7.55 -22.88 -4.90
N PRO A 360 -6.22 -23.18 -4.92
CA PRO A 360 -5.20 -22.16 -5.10
C PRO A 360 -5.07 -21.58 -6.52
N GLU A 361 -5.72 -22.18 -7.50
CA GLU A 361 -5.72 -21.63 -8.86
C GLU A 361 -6.88 -20.65 -9.08
N PRO A 362 -6.63 -19.50 -9.72
CA PRO A 362 -5.38 -19.06 -10.37
C PRO A 362 -4.45 -18.19 -9.49
N ARG A 363 -4.80 -17.91 -8.23
CA ARG A 363 -4.16 -16.91 -7.37
C ARG A 363 -3.26 -17.54 -6.28
N GLY A 364 -2.30 -18.37 -6.69
CA GLY A 364 -1.33 -18.98 -5.77
C GLY A 364 -0.46 -18.01 -4.99
N ASP A 365 -0.30 -16.76 -5.47
CA ASP A 365 0.38 -15.69 -4.75
C ASP A 365 -0.24 -15.37 -3.38
N TYR A 366 -1.49 -15.69 -3.14
CA TYR A 366 -2.15 -15.46 -1.85
C TYR A 366 -1.52 -16.24 -0.68
N TYR A 367 -0.82 -17.33 -0.96
CA TYR A 367 -0.05 -18.06 0.07
C TYR A 367 1.10 -17.25 0.65
N ILE A 368 1.67 -16.33 -0.10
CA ILE A 368 2.81 -15.49 0.32
C ILE A 368 2.45 -14.00 0.31
N TYR A 369 1.18 -13.67 0.29
CA TYR A 369 0.68 -12.33 0.13
C TYR A 369 0.82 -11.50 1.41
N THR A 370 1.85 -10.67 1.48
CA THR A 370 2.15 -9.86 2.67
C THR A 370 1.56 -8.46 2.62
N ARG A 371 1.05 -7.99 1.48
CA ARG A 371 0.54 -6.63 1.29
C ARG A 371 -0.42 -6.19 2.39
N TYR A 372 -1.32 -7.07 2.83
CA TYR A 372 -2.38 -6.70 3.77
C TYR A 372 -1.91 -6.44 5.20
N PHE A 373 -0.73 -6.93 5.60
CA PHE A 373 -0.18 -6.73 6.93
C PHE A 373 1.26 -6.21 6.95
N SER A 374 1.90 -5.99 5.80
CA SER A 374 3.26 -5.41 5.71
C SER A 374 3.36 -4.05 6.37
N ASN A 375 2.27 -3.28 6.39
CA ASN A 375 2.16 -2.02 7.11
C ASN A 375 2.46 -2.15 8.64
N MET A 376 2.29 -3.34 9.22
CA MET A 376 2.53 -3.60 10.64
C MET A 376 3.90 -4.22 10.91
N LEU A 377 4.60 -4.75 9.90
CA LEU A 377 5.88 -5.44 10.11
C LEU A 377 6.99 -4.51 10.63
N GLY A 378 6.96 -3.24 10.24
CA GLY A 378 7.91 -2.25 10.76
C GLY A 378 7.86 -2.05 12.28
N PHE A 379 6.70 -2.29 12.93
CA PHE A 379 6.61 -2.29 14.39
C PHE A 379 7.43 -3.43 15.00
N SER A 380 7.46 -4.59 14.38
CA SER A 380 8.25 -5.73 14.86
C SER A 380 9.75 -5.44 14.76
N VAL A 381 10.20 -4.83 13.66
CA VAL A 381 11.59 -4.37 13.50
C VAL A 381 11.95 -3.38 14.61
N PHE A 382 11.12 -2.37 14.82
CA PHE A 382 11.29 -1.36 15.86
C PHE A 382 11.34 -1.99 17.27
N ALA A 383 10.38 -2.86 17.59
CA ALA A 383 10.26 -3.50 18.89
C ALA A 383 11.47 -4.38 19.22
N ALA A 384 12.01 -5.12 18.23
CA ALA A 384 13.22 -5.92 18.41
C ALA A 384 14.41 -5.07 18.87
N PHE A 385 14.69 -3.95 18.19
CA PHE A 385 15.79 -3.05 18.56
C PHE A 385 15.62 -2.46 19.96
N ILE A 386 14.41 -2.02 20.33
CA ILE A 386 14.15 -1.44 21.65
C ILE A 386 14.22 -2.50 22.73
N TYR A 387 13.64 -3.69 22.51
CA TYR A 387 13.69 -4.79 23.49
C TYR A 387 15.13 -5.20 23.80
N PHE A 388 15.92 -5.52 22.77
CA PHE A 388 17.30 -6.00 22.96
C PHE A 388 18.31 -4.90 23.34
N SER A 389 17.90 -3.64 23.32
CA SER A 389 18.71 -2.59 23.97
C SER A 389 18.70 -2.69 25.50
N ARG A 390 17.73 -3.39 26.08
CA ARG A 390 17.47 -3.46 27.53
C ARG A 390 17.51 -4.87 28.12
N SER A 391 17.18 -5.85 27.27
CA SER A 391 17.08 -7.25 27.70
C SER A 391 18.19 -8.05 27.06
N GLU A 392 18.63 -9.08 27.77
CA GLU A 392 19.54 -10.07 27.23
C GLU A 392 18.76 -11.27 26.70
N MET A 393 19.32 -11.91 25.70
CA MET A 393 18.76 -13.11 25.14
C MET A 393 19.25 -14.32 25.91
N SER A 394 18.35 -15.02 26.59
CA SER A 394 18.72 -16.27 27.26
C SER A 394 18.90 -17.40 26.25
N ASN A 395 19.67 -18.43 26.61
CA ASN A 395 19.85 -19.62 25.73
C ASN A 395 18.50 -20.26 25.35
N VAL A 396 17.55 -20.31 26.28
CA VAL A 396 16.21 -20.85 26.04
C VAL A 396 15.48 -19.99 25.00
N MET A 397 15.50 -18.67 25.16
CA MET A 397 14.88 -17.74 24.22
C MET A 397 15.54 -17.86 22.83
N THR A 398 16.86 -17.99 22.77
CA THR A 398 17.59 -18.21 21.51
C THR A 398 17.13 -19.52 20.84
N ALA A 399 17.08 -20.62 21.59
CA ALA A 399 16.65 -21.92 21.06
C ALA A 399 15.19 -21.87 20.54
N VAL A 400 14.28 -21.24 21.31
CA VAL A 400 12.88 -21.06 20.88
C VAL A 400 12.80 -20.19 19.62
N THR A 401 13.58 -19.11 19.54
CA THR A 401 13.60 -18.21 18.37
C THR A 401 14.09 -18.95 17.12
N LEU A 402 15.16 -19.74 17.25
CA LEU A 402 15.68 -20.59 16.17
C LEU A 402 14.65 -21.63 15.73
N GLY A 403 13.98 -22.31 16.68
CA GLY A 403 12.95 -23.30 16.37
C GLY A 403 11.73 -22.70 15.66
N VAL A 404 11.25 -21.54 16.14
CA VAL A 404 10.12 -20.84 15.50
C VAL A 404 10.52 -20.34 14.11
N TYR A 405 11.73 -19.81 13.95
CA TYR A 405 12.22 -19.41 12.63
C TYR A 405 12.28 -20.59 11.66
N ALA A 406 12.86 -21.70 12.07
CA ALA A 406 12.89 -22.92 11.25
C ALA A 406 11.49 -23.40 10.85
N LEU A 407 10.52 -23.36 11.78
CA LEU A 407 9.14 -23.68 11.48
C LEU A 407 8.51 -22.68 10.48
N CYS A 408 8.89 -21.41 10.52
CA CYS A 408 8.42 -20.41 9.57
C CYS A 408 9.02 -20.57 8.16
N THR A 409 10.14 -21.29 7.98
CA THR A 409 10.72 -21.52 6.64
C THR A 409 10.06 -22.70 5.90
N VAL A 410 9.50 -23.67 6.64
CA VAL A 410 8.92 -24.88 6.07
C VAL A 410 7.81 -24.63 5.05
N PRO A 411 6.81 -23.74 5.31
CA PRO A 411 5.71 -23.56 4.36
C PRO A 411 6.17 -23.01 3.00
N ILE A 412 7.08 -22.04 2.95
CA ILE A 412 7.58 -21.52 1.68
C ILE A 412 8.29 -22.62 0.88
N LEU A 413 9.17 -23.39 1.53
CA LEU A 413 9.86 -24.49 0.86
C LEU A 413 8.89 -25.59 0.40
N HIS A 414 7.86 -25.89 1.21
CA HIS A 414 6.84 -26.87 0.85
C HIS A 414 5.99 -26.44 -0.35
N TYR A 415 5.76 -25.16 -0.51
CA TYR A 415 4.95 -24.61 -1.60
C TYR A 415 5.80 -24.09 -2.78
N ALA A 416 7.13 -24.18 -2.72
CA ALA A 416 8.03 -23.59 -3.72
C ALA A 416 7.68 -24.03 -5.15
N ASP A 417 7.54 -25.35 -5.38
CA ASP A 417 7.23 -25.90 -6.71
C ASP A 417 5.87 -25.38 -7.23
N PHE A 418 4.87 -25.33 -6.34
CA PHE A 418 3.56 -24.80 -6.66
C PHE A 418 3.60 -23.29 -6.96
N LEU A 419 4.29 -22.51 -6.13
CA LEU A 419 4.43 -21.07 -6.30
C LEU A 419 5.19 -20.72 -7.58
N ASN A 420 6.19 -21.51 -7.96
CA ASN A 420 6.94 -21.36 -9.21
C ASN A 420 6.06 -21.54 -10.46
N GLY A 421 4.95 -22.27 -10.36
CA GLY A 421 3.97 -22.41 -11.43
C GLY A 421 2.94 -21.26 -11.52
N CYS A 422 2.90 -20.36 -10.55
CA CYS A 422 1.91 -19.29 -10.49
C CYS A 422 2.27 -18.14 -11.45
N LYS A 423 1.27 -17.68 -12.21
CA LYS A 423 1.41 -16.57 -13.18
C LYS A 423 1.19 -15.18 -12.57
N ASN A 424 0.99 -15.06 -11.26
CA ASN A 424 0.64 -13.80 -10.63
C ASN A 424 1.85 -12.94 -10.27
N SER A 425 1.64 -11.63 -10.33
CA SER A 425 2.70 -10.65 -10.15
C SER A 425 3.31 -10.68 -8.75
N ALA A 426 4.61 -10.78 -8.68
CA ALA A 426 5.41 -10.61 -7.47
C ALA A 426 5.19 -9.26 -6.77
N ASN A 427 4.77 -8.25 -7.50
CA ASN A 427 4.60 -6.89 -6.99
C ASN A 427 3.59 -6.79 -5.84
N THR A 428 2.57 -7.65 -5.86
CA THR A 428 1.52 -7.63 -4.85
C THR A 428 1.88 -8.41 -3.60
N THR A 429 2.84 -9.31 -3.67
CA THR A 429 3.29 -10.11 -2.52
C THR A 429 4.23 -9.34 -1.61
N ILE A 430 4.97 -8.36 -2.16
CA ILE A 430 5.94 -7.50 -1.47
C ILE A 430 6.86 -8.30 -0.57
N LEU A 431 7.42 -9.28 -1.16
CA LEU A 431 8.62 -9.86 -0.62
C LEU A 431 9.74 -8.83 -0.78
N ASN A 432 10.74 -8.96 0.02
CA ASN A 432 11.93 -8.17 -0.19
C ASN A 432 12.61 -8.62 -1.49
N LEU A 433 13.54 -7.82 -1.94
CA LEU A 433 14.31 -8.00 -3.14
C LEU A 433 14.87 -9.39 -3.39
N LEU A 434 15.23 -10.07 -2.33
CA LEU A 434 15.86 -11.39 -2.44
C LEU A 434 14.96 -12.43 -3.12
N ALA A 435 13.67 -12.13 -3.23
CA ALA A 435 12.75 -12.95 -4.02
C ALA A 435 13.02 -12.90 -5.52
N TYR A 436 13.83 -11.93 -5.99
CA TYR A 436 14.19 -11.77 -7.39
C TYR A 436 15.61 -12.25 -7.74
N LEU A 437 16.19 -13.11 -6.92
CA LEU A 437 17.49 -13.71 -7.23
C LEU A 437 17.47 -14.69 -8.40
N GLY A 438 16.29 -14.92 -9.02
CA GLY A 438 16.16 -15.69 -10.25
C GLY A 438 16.55 -14.92 -11.51
N ASP A 439 16.62 -15.62 -12.63
CA ASP A 439 17.16 -15.13 -13.90
C ASP A 439 16.33 -14.01 -14.56
N ASN A 440 15.07 -13.81 -14.16
CA ASN A 440 14.20 -12.78 -14.74
C ASN A 440 13.29 -12.13 -13.70
N PRO A 441 13.76 -11.09 -12.99
CA PRO A 441 12.98 -10.41 -11.94
C PRO A 441 11.75 -9.65 -12.48
N ARG A 442 11.63 -9.47 -13.79
CA ARG A 442 10.52 -8.75 -14.43
C ARG A 442 9.28 -9.60 -14.63
N ASP A 443 9.46 -10.90 -14.62
CA ASP A 443 8.37 -11.84 -14.79
C ASP A 443 7.86 -12.33 -13.43
N TYR A 444 6.79 -13.03 -13.42
CA TYR A 444 5.97 -13.51 -12.34
C TYR A 444 6.72 -14.33 -11.27
N ILE A 445 6.02 -14.69 -10.21
CA ILE A 445 6.47 -15.58 -9.10
C ILE A 445 7.15 -16.86 -9.61
N ALA A 446 6.81 -17.32 -10.81
CA ALA A 446 7.44 -18.48 -11.46
C ALA A 446 8.97 -18.44 -11.56
N HIS A 447 9.58 -17.27 -11.44
CA HIS A 447 11.03 -17.07 -11.54
C HIS A 447 11.70 -16.81 -10.19
N PHE A 448 10.97 -16.96 -9.07
CA PHE A 448 11.55 -16.80 -7.74
C PHE A 448 12.38 -18.00 -7.36
N ASP A 449 13.62 -17.74 -6.93
CA ASP A 449 14.45 -18.73 -6.27
C ASP A 449 14.16 -18.75 -4.76
N PHE A 450 13.18 -19.56 -4.37
CA PHE A 450 12.76 -19.66 -2.97
C PHE A 450 13.84 -20.30 -2.08
N GLU A 451 14.71 -21.14 -2.62
CA GLU A 451 15.81 -21.74 -1.85
C GLU A 451 16.85 -20.67 -1.49
N ASN A 452 17.28 -19.90 -2.47
CA ASN A 452 18.18 -18.76 -2.23
C ASN A 452 17.54 -17.69 -1.35
N LEU A 453 16.24 -17.43 -1.50
CA LEU A 453 15.50 -16.53 -0.61
C LEU A 453 15.63 -16.97 0.86
N ILE A 454 15.38 -18.24 1.15
CA ILE A 454 15.49 -18.78 2.50
C ILE A 454 16.94 -18.80 2.98
N LEU A 455 17.90 -19.14 2.12
CA LEU A 455 19.32 -19.12 2.45
C LEU A 455 19.78 -17.72 2.90
N VAL A 456 19.54 -16.72 2.08
CA VAL A 456 19.96 -15.33 2.39
C VAL A 456 19.21 -14.78 3.59
N THR A 457 17.90 -15.05 3.69
CA THR A 457 17.11 -14.68 4.87
C THR A 457 17.69 -15.30 6.14
N SER A 458 18.12 -16.59 6.08
CA SER A 458 18.71 -17.30 7.23
C SER A 458 20.07 -16.71 7.62
N ILE A 459 20.89 -16.32 6.65
CA ILE A 459 22.17 -15.64 6.94
C ILE A 459 21.94 -14.30 7.64
N VAL A 460 21.02 -13.47 7.12
CA VAL A 460 20.70 -12.17 7.72
C VAL A 460 20.05 -12.35 9.09
N PHE A 461 19.15 -13.32 9.26
CA PHE A 461 18.55 -13.68 10.54
C PHE A 461 19.61 -14.09 11.57
N GLY A 462 20.55 -14.96 11.19
CA GLY A 462 21.65 -15.36 12.08
C GLY A 462 22.52 -14.18 12.48
N ALA A 463 22.87 -13.30 11.54
CA ALA A 463 23.61 -12.09 11.82
C ALA A 463 22.82 -11.13 12.72
N ALA A 464 21.49 -11.00 12.53
CA ALA A 464 20.62 -10.20 13.39
C ALA A 464 20.57 -10.75 14.81
N LEU A 465 20.39 -12.06 14.95
CA LEU A 465 20.36 -12.73 16.25
C LEU A 465 21.66 -12.52 17.02
N ILE A 466 22.81 -12.75 16.37
CA ILE A 466 24.14 -12.54 16.95
C ILE A 466 24.35 -11.05 17.29
N GLY A 467 24.02 -10.15 16.39
CA GLY A 467 24.18 -8.70 16.57
C GLY A 467 23.37 -8.15 17.73
N LEU A 468 22.15 -8.63 17.91
CA LEU A 468 21.28 -8.24 19.03
C LEU A 468 21.75 -8.88 20.34
N ALA A 469 22.11 -10.17 20.35
CA ALA A 469 22.63 -10.86 21.52
C ALA A 469 23.95 -10.25 22.00
N ALA A 470 24.86 -9.92 21.10
CA ALA A 470 26.12 -9.26 21.40
C ALA A 470 25.99 -7.74 21.67
N LYS A 471 24.76 -7.18 21.66
CA LYS A 471 24.49 -5.73 21.80
C LYS A 471 25.23 -4.85 20.78
N LYS A 472 25.53 -5.41 19.60
CA LYS A 472 26.18 -4.71 18.47
C LYS A 472 25.16 -4.06 17.53
N GLN A 473 24.17 -3.39 18.09
CA GLN A 473 23.04 -2.81 17.35
C GLN A 473 23.46 -1.87 16.20
N GLY A 474 24.58 -1.14 16.37
CA GLY A 474 25.10 -0.27 15.30
C GLY A 474 25.56 -1.04 14.07
N MET A 475 26.27 -2.16 14.25
CA MET A 475 26.72 -3.01 13.15
C MET A 475 25.53 -3.69 12.47
N LEU A 476 24.59 -4.19 13.27
CA LEU A 476 23.36 -4.77 12.73
C LEU A 476 22.56 -3.74 11.92
N ALA A 477 22.46 -2.50 12.42
CA ALA A 477 21.76 -1.44 11.70
C ALA A 477 22.41 -1.14 10.34
N VAL A 478 23.74 -1.12 10.27
CA VAL A 478 24.45 -0.93 8.99
C VAL A 478 24.12 -2.07 8.02
N LEU A 479 24.18 -3.33 8.48
CA LEU A 479 23.81 -4.49 7.66
C LEU A 479 22.37 -4.39 7.17
N LEU A 480 21.42 -4.13 8.08
CA LEU A 480 20.00 -4.06 7.70
C LEU A 480 19.69 -2.87 6.79
N CYS A 481 20.28 -1.70 7.05
CA CYS A 481 20.12 -0.56 6.14
C CYS A 481 20.66 -0.89 4.75
N TRP A 482 21.80 -1.55 4.65
CA TRP A 482 22.35 -1.97 3.37
C TRP A 482 21.46 -2.98 2.64
N VAL A 483 20.99 -4.02 3.33
CA VAL A 483 20.10 -5.03 2.78
C VAL A 483 18.75 -4.41 2.38
N PHE A 484 18.17 -3.57 3.23
CA PHE A 484 16.88 -2.90 2.97
C PHE A 484 16.95 -1.93 1.80
N LEU A 485 18.02 -1.14 1.71
CA LEU A 485 18.21 -0.23 0.58
C LEU A 485 18.51 -0.99 -0.71
N GLY A 486 19.32 -2.07 -0.65
CA GLY A 486 19.51 -2.96 -1.78
C GLY A 486 18.18 -3.51 -2.29
N SER A 487 17.38 -4.09 -1.38
CA SER A 487 16.04 -4.59 -1.69
C SER A 487 15.12 -3.53 -2.32
N TYR A 488 15.17 -2.32 -1.78
CA TYR A 488 14.35 -1.22 -2.29
C TYR A 488 14.74 -0.79 -3.70
N TYR A 489 16.03 -0.47 -3.91
CA TYR A 489 16.47 0.09 -5.19
C TYR A 489 16.33 -0.89 -6.34
N ASP A 490 16.65 -2.13 -6.12
CA ASP A 490 16.56 -3.16 -7.14
C ASP A 490 15.08 -3.43 -7.53
N THR A 491 14.18 -3.62 -6.53
CA THR A 491 12.74 -3.71 -6.82
C THR A 491 12.22 -2.44 -7.51
N ALA A 492 12.71 -1.27 -7.12
CA ALA A 492 12.30 -0.02 -7.74
C ALA A 492 12.79 0.08 -9.18
N ASP A 493 14.05 -0.26 -9.46
CA ASP A 493 14.62 -0.14 -10.80
C ASP A 493 14.10 -1.21 -11.75
N ASP A 494 13.98 -2.47 -11.31
CA ASP A 494 13.63 -3.60 -12.17
C ASP A 494 12.12 -3.79 -12.37
N VAL A 495 11.31 -3.35 -11.40
CA VAL A 495 9.87 -3.57 -11.43
C VAL A 495 9.10 -2.26 -11.55
N ILE A 496 9.24 -1.36 -10.55
CA ILE A 496 8.37 -0.19 -10.42
C ILE A 496 8.58 0.79 -11.58
N LEU A 497 9.84 1.19 -11.82
CA LEU A 497 10.15 2.15 -12.86
C LEU A 497 9.99 1.59 -14.27
N VAL A 498 10.20 0.29 -14.46
CA VAL A 498 9.97 -0.37 -15.75
C VAL A 498 8.48 -0.33 -16.09
N ASN A 499 7.61 -0.73 -15.15
CA ASN A 499 6.17 -0.72 -15.39
C ASN A 499 5.64 0.71 -15.59
N SER A 500 6.07 1.65 -14.76
CA SER A 500 5.69 3.06 -14.90
C SER A 500 6.09 3.67 -16.28
N ARG A 501 7.16 3.18 -16.91
CA ARG A 501 7.54 3.57 -18.27
C ARG A 501 6.71 2.86 -19.34
N LYS A 502 6.37 1.59 -19.14
CA LYS A 502 5.54 0.85 -20.09
C LYS A 502 4.18 1.49 -20.25
N GLU A 503 3.54 1.87 -19.14
CA GLU A 503 2.21 2.47 -19.16
C GLU A 503 2.21 3.83 -19.87
N ILE A 504 3.20 4.71 -19.61
CA ILE A 504 3.26 5.99 -20.33
C ILE A 504 3.57 5.80 -21.82
N ASN A 505 4.47 4.88 -22.18
CA ASN A 505 4.80 4.63 -23.58
C ASN A 505 3.61 4.07 -24.35
N PHE A 506 2.71 3.37 -23.68
CA PHE A 506 1.49 2.84 -24.28
C PHE A 506 0.52 3.95 -24.68
N VAL A 507 0.24 4.90 -23.80
CA VAL A 507 -0.75 5.97 -24.04
C VAL A 507 -0.17 7.21 -24.73
N GLN A 508 1.15 7.33 -24.81
CA GLN A 508 1.83 8.52 -25.32
C GLN A 508 1.47 8.87 -26.77
N PRO A 509 1.34 7.92 -27.71
CA PRO A 509 0.95 8.24 -29.09
C PRO A 509 -0.42 8.90 -29.16
N THR A 510 -1.43 8.31 -28.52
CA THR A 510 -2.79 8.85 -28.47
C THR A 510 -2.83 10.23 -27.79
N MET A 511 -2.13 10.37 -26.65
CA MET A 511 -1.99 11.68 -25.99
C MET A 511 -1.40 12.73 -26.91
N ASN A 512 -0.32 12.40 -27.62
CA ASN A 512 0.32 13.33 -28.53
C ASN A 512 -0.60 13.72 -29.68
N ALA A 513 -1.34 12.75 -30.22
CA ALA A 513 -2.27 13.01 -31.31
C ALA A 513 -3.38 13.98 -30.85
N LEU A 514 -4.03 13.71 -29.72
CA LEU A 514 -5.17 14.51 -29.24
C LEU A 514 -4.74 15.89 -28.72
N TYR A 515 -3.65 15.98 -27.94
CA TYR A 515 -3.17 17.28 -27.42
C TYR A 515 -2.48 18.16 -28.47
N ASN A 516 -2.20 17.65 -29.67
CA ASN A 516 -1.73 18.46 -30.78
C ASN A 516 -2.87 19.10 -31.60
N VAL A 517 -4.12 18.81 -31.27
CA VAL A 517 -5.29 19.47 -31.86
C VAL A 517 -5.76 20.56 -30.90
N ASP A 518 -5.54 21.81 -31.26
CA ASP A 518 -5.86 22.96 -30.39
C ASP A 518 -7.37 23.02 -30.05
N GLY A 519 -7.71 22.99 -28.76
CA GLY A 519 -9.09 23.14 -28.27
C GLY A 519 -10.01 21.95 -28.55
N LEU A 520 -9.48 20.78 -28.89
CA LEU A 520 -10.28 19.60 -29.18
C LEU A 520 -11.11 19.16 -27.97
N ASP A 521 -10.52 19.19 -26.79
CA ASP A 521 -11.16 18.83 -25.52
C ASP A 521 -12.25 19.81 -25.04
N ASP A 522 -12.27 21.03 -25.56
CA ASP A 522 -13.33 22.02 -25.28
C ASP A 522 -14.58 21.79 -26.16
N GLU A 523 -14.42 21.17 -27.33
CA GLU A 523 -15.50 20.96 -28.33
C GLU A 523 -15.97 19.49 -28.37
N TYR A 524 -15.07 18.54 -28.14
CA TYR A 524 -15.31 17.10 -28.27
C TYR A 524 -14.60 16.35 -27.15
N ASP A 525 -15.32 15.90 -26.14
CA ASP A 525 -14.79 15.27 -24.92
C ASP A 525 -15.09 13.77 -24.81
N ASP A 526 -15.94 13.19 -25.67
CA ASP A 526 -16.28 11.77 -25.67
C ASP A 526 -15.19 10.90 -26.34
N ILE A 527 -14.56 10.01 -25.56
CA ILE A 527 -13.67 8.97 -26.09
C ILE A 527 -14.25 7.58 -25.81
N TYR A 528 -14.38 6.79 -26.87
CA TYR A 528 -14.70 5.37 -26.80
C TYR A 528 -13.43 4.54 -26.92
N TYR A 529 -13.21 3.61 -25.97
CA TYR A 529 -12.03 2.78 -25.96
C TYR A 529 -12.38 1.30 -26.14
N TYR A 530 -11.84 0.69 -27.21
CA TYR A 530 -12.03 -0.72 -27.50
C TYR A 530 -10.85 -1.55 -27.02
N ASN A 531 -11.11 -2.48 -26.09
CA ASN A 531 -10.12 -3.43 -25.54
C ASN A 531 -10.80 -4.69 -25.01
N VAL A 532 -11.82 -5.17 -25.74
CA VAL A 532 -12.70 -6.29 -25.33
C VAL A 532 -11.91 -7.59 -25.14
N HIS A 533 -10.92 -7.85 -25.99
CA HIS A 533 -10.05 -9.02 -25.86
C HIS A 533 -9.00 -8.88 -24.74
N GLN A 534 -9.01 -7.77 -24.01
CA GLN A 534 -8.11 -7.52 -22.88
C GLN A 534 -6.63 -7.80 -23.18
N THR A 535 -6.21 -7.51 -24.42
CA THR A 535 -4.80 -7.62 -24.82
C THR A 535 -3.88 -6.79 -23.92
N LYS A 536 -4.46 -5.70 -23.33
CA LYS A 536 -3.83 -4.83 -22.34
C LYS A 536 -4.86 -4.45 -21.27
N PRO A 537 -5.11 -5.28 -20.26
CA PRO A 537 -6.24 -5.16 -19.32
C PRO A 537 -6.28 -3.86 -18.50
N TRP A 538 -5.16 -3.12 -18.44
CA TRP A 538 -5.04 -1.89 -17.65
C TRP A 538 -5.07 -0.59 -18.48
N SER A 539 -5.20 -0.72 -19.79
CA SER A 539 -5.01 0.38 -20.73
C SER A 539 -6.08 1.47 -20.62
N GLY A 540 -7.36 1.11 -20.43
CA GLY A 540 -8.42 2.09 -20.23
C GLY A 540 -8.18 2.98 -19.01
N SER A 541 -7.69 2.41 -17.89
CA SER A 541 -7.32 3.20 -16.71
C SER A 541 -6.14 4.14 -16.98
N ALA A 542 -5.14 3.68 -17.72
CA ALA A 542 -3.99 4.50 -18.08
C ALA A 542 -4.40 5.61 -19.06
N MET A 543 -5.29 5.31 -20.00
CA MET A 543 -5.86 6.28 -20.95
C MET A 543 -6.63 7.37 -20.22
N GLN A 544 -7.61 7.03 -19.36
CA GLN A 544 -8.39 7.99 -18.60
C GLN A 544 -7.52 8.88 -17.69
N TYR A 545 -6.52 8.28 -17.03
CA TYR A 545 -5.60 9.06 -16.20
C TYR A 545 -4.76 10.05 -17.00
N SER A 546 -4.45 9.72 -18.26
CA SER A 546 -3.61 10.51 -19.15
C SER A 546 -4.37 11.58 -19.91
N LEU A 547 -5.67 11.39 -20.07
CA LEU A 547 -6.59 12.26 -20.78
C LEU A 547 -7.73 12.67 -19.83
N PRO A 548 -7.43 13.46 -18.78
CA PRO A 548 -8.40 13.76 -17.72
C PRO A 548 -9.52 14.70 -18.16
N GLU A 549 -9.35 15.41 -19.27
CA GLU A 549 -10.34 16.29 -19.88
C GLU A 549 -11.42 15.53 -20.67
N TYR A 550 -11.16 14.27 -21.03
CA TYR A 550 -12.04 13.46 -21.84
C TYR A 550 -12.85 12.48 -20.98
N GLU A 551 -14.09 12.21 -21.40
CA GLU A 551 -14.93 11.18 -20.79
C GLU A 551 -14.71 9.85 -21.51
N LEU A 552 -14.04 8.89 -20.86
CA LEU A 552 -13.70 7.60 -21.46
C LEU A 552 -14.78 6.56 -21.21
N THR A 553 -15.39 6.06 -22.29
CA THR A 553 -16.31 4.92 -22.27
C THR A 553 -15.66 3.70 -22.92
N GLU A 554 -15.58 2.58 -22.19
CA GLU A 554 -15.04 1.33 -22.75
C GLU A 554 -16.16 0.49 -23.38
N PHE A 555 -15.87 -0.14 -24.55
CA PHE A 555 -16.76 -1.09 -25.17
C PHE A 555 -16.99 -2.30 -24.25
N ASP A 556 -18.24 -2.76 -24.18
CA ASP A 556 -18.68 -3.94 -23.42
C ASP A 556 -19.05 -5.13 -24.33
N PHE A 557 -18.90 -4.99 -25.65
CA PHE A 557 -19.18 -6.01 -26.66
C PHE A 557 -18.07 -6.07 -27.71
N GLU A 558 -17.96 -7.24 -28.34
CA GLU A 558 -17.01 -7.48 -29.43
C GLU A 558 -17.50 -6.84 -30.73
N VAL A 559 -16.59 -6.13 -31.42
CA VAL A 559 -16.80 -5.58 -32.76
C VAL A 559 -16.08 -6.45 -33.77
N ASN A 560 -16.83 -7.02 -34.73
CA ASN A 560 -16.34 -7.86 -35.80
C ASN A 560 -17.24 -7.73 -37.04
N GLU A 561 -16.91 -8.41 -38.11
CA GLU A 561 -17.66 -8.37 -39.41
C GLU A 561 -19.17 -8.70 -39.29
N THR A 562 -19.57 -9.37 -38.21
CA THR A 562 -20.98 -9.75 -37.96
C THR A 562 -21.70 -8.77 -37.03
N THR A 563 -21.03 -7.74 -36.57
CA THR A 563 -21.60 -6.73 -35.67
C THR A 563 -22.69 -5.94 -36.43
N ASP A 564 -23.85 -5.82 -35.79
CA ASP A 564 -24.95 -5.01 -36.32
C ASP A 564 -24.55 -3.52 -36.31
N PRO A 565 -24.50 -2.86 -37.47
CA PRO A 565 -24.18 -1.44 -37.56
C PRO A 565 -25.09 -0.54 -36.70
N GLU A 566 -26.39 -0.84 -36.62
CA GLU A 566 -27.31 -0.05 -35.80
C GLU A 566 -26.98 -0.14 -34.32
N ARG A 567 -26.56 -1.30 -33.84
CA ARG A 567 -26.11 -1.49 -32.47
C ARG A 567 -24.85 -0.69 -32.18
N LEU A 568 -23.87 -0.74 -33.07
CA LEU A 568 -22.62 0.01 -32.94
C LEU A 568 -22.87 1.52 -32.88
N LEU A 569 -23.61 2.04 -33.91
CA LEU A 569 -23.91 3.46 -34.02
C LEU A 569 -24.87 3.98 -32.93
N SER A 570 -25.62 3.10 -32.27
CA SER A 570 -26.41 3.47 -31.08
C SER A 570 -25.57 3.51 -29.80
N PHE A 571 -24.42 2.85 -29.79
CA PHE A 571 -23.51 2.84 -28.66
C PHE A 571 -22.53 4.03 -28.68
N ILE A 572 -21.95 4.33 -29.86
CA ILE A 572 -21.07 5.50 -30.04
C ILE A 572 -21.88 6.73 -30.40
N THR A 573 -21.57 7.87 -29.82
CA THR A 573 -22.20 9.15 -30.14
C THR A 573 -21.55 9.77 -31.38
N GLU A 574 -22.31 10.52 -32.16
CA GLU A 574 -21.75 11.34 -33.22
C GLU A 574 -20.83 12.42 -32.62
N ASN A 575 -19.81 12.79 -33.38
CA ASN A 575 -18.75 13.71 -32.94
C ASN A 575 -17.90 13.18 -31.76
N SER A 576 -17.62 11.89 -31.79
CA SER A 576 -16.78 11.23 -30.79
C SER A 576 -15.46 10.68 -31.36
N ILE A 577 -14.54 10.40 -30.48
CA ILE A 577 -13.22 9.81 -30.76
C ILE A 577 -13.27 8.33 -30.35
N ILE A 578 -12.79 7.44 -31.19
CA ILE A 578 -12.70 6.01 -30.90
C ILE A 578 -11.24 5.59 -30.95
N VAL A 579 -10.75 4.98 -29.89
CA VAL A 579 -9.39 4.45 -29.79
C VAL A 579 -9.45 2.95 -29.55
N SER A 580 -8.59 2.18 -30.21
CA SER A 580 -8.55 0.73 -30.05
C SER A 580 -7.12 0.21 -29.93
N SER A 581 -6.94 -0.82 -29.12
CA SER A 581 -5.69 -1.57 -29.03
C SER A 581 -5.48 -2.56 -30.19
N GLU A 582 -6.48 -2.74 -31.03
CA GLU A 582 -6.49 -3.65 -32.20
C GLU A 582 -7.26 -3.04 -33.36
N ASP A 583 -6.94 -3.42 -34.59
CA ASP A 583 -7.66 -2.92 -35.78
C ASP A 583 -9.02 -3.60 -35.88
N ILE A 584 -10.08 -2.84 -35.70
CA ILE A 584 -11.47 -3.29 -35.76
C ILE A 584 -12.20 -2.77 -37.01
N PHE A 585 -11.48 -2.11 -37.92
CA PHE A 585 -12.00 -1.63 -39.23
C PHE A 585 -13.34 -0.92 -39.10
N LEU A 586 -13.46 0.05 -38.19
CA LEU A 586 -14.72 0.74 -37.90
C LEU A 586 -15.28 1.49 -39.09
N GLU A 587 -14.45 1.95 -40.00
CA GLU A 587 -14.83 2.66 -41.25
C GLU A 587 -15.75 1.85 -42.14
N GLN A 588 -15.84 0.53 -41.99
CA GLN A 588 -16.77 -0.32 -42.74
C GLN A 588 -18.24 -0.21 -42.29
N PHE A 589 -18.50 0.28 -41.08
CA PHE A 589 -19.86 0.34 -40.51
C PHE A 589 -20.61 1.63 -40.83
N SER A 590 -19.90 2.73 -41.13
CA SER A 590 -20.50 3.99 -41.54
C SER A 590 -19.54 4.81 -42.41
N PRO A 591 -20.02 5.51 -43.46
CA PRO A 591 -19.22 6.45 -44.24
C PRO A 591 -18.77 7.68 -43.41
N ASP A 592 -19.39 7.92 -42.26
CA ASP A 592 -19.10 9.05 -41.39
C ASP A 592 -18.08 8.69 -40.27
N ILE A 593 -17.51 7.46 -40.31
CA ILE A 593 -16.41 7.04 -39.47
C ILE A 593 -15.11 7.15 -40.25
N TYR A 594 -14.20 7.97 -39.77
CA TYR A 594 -12.93 8.30 -40.44
C TYR A 594 -11.74 7.79 -39.61
N ARG A 595 -10.87 7.03 -40.26
CA ARG A 595 -9.63 6.57 -39.65
C ARG A 595 -8.57 7.66 -39.68
N ILE A 596 -7.95 7.93 -38.51
CA ILE A 596 -6.90 8.94 -38.35
C ILE A 596 -5.54 8.26 -38.42
N GLU A 597 -4.63 8.80 -39.23
CA GLU A 597 -3.24 8.42 -39.28
C GLU A 597 -2.44 9.22 -38.23
N TYR A 598 -1.78 8.54 -37.31
CA TYR A 598 -0.86 9.16 -36.37
C TYR A 598 0.34 8.25 -36.10
N GLU A 599 1.48 8.85 -35.69
CA GLU A 599 2.70 8.11 -35.43
C GLU A 599 2.55 7.23 -34.20
N SER A 600 2.60 5.92 -34.39
CA SER A 600 2.69 4.93 -33.33
C SER A 600 4.15 4.74 -32.92
N ILE A 601 4.49 5.10 -31.67
CA ILE A 601 5.84 4.91 -31.12
C ILE A 601 5.90 3.59 -30.35
N GLY A 602 6.41 2.53 -30.98
CA GLY A 602 6.71 1.26 -30.28
C GLY A 602 5.86 0.08 -30.71
N SER A 603 5.92 -1.02 -29.95
CA SER A 603 5.32 -2.32 -30.28
C SER A 603 3.80 -2.43 -30.04
N GLY A 604 3.11 -1.33 -29.78
CA GLY A 604 1.66 -1.29 -29.61
C GLY A 604 1.08 -0.37 -30.66
N THR A 605 0.52 -0.92 -31.74
CA THR A 605 -0.31 -0.17 -32.66
C THR A 605 -1.61 0.14 -31.94
N GLU A 606 -1.87 1.41 -31.67
CA GLU A 606 -3.20 1.89 -31.36
C GLU A 606 -3.80 2.45 -32.62
N TYR A 607 -5.10 2.26 -32.76
CA TYR A 607 -5.88 2.73 -33.89
C TYR A 607 -6.83 3.81 -33.39
N MET A 608 -7.02 4.85 -34.19
CA MET A 608 -7.92 5.94 -33.86
C MET A 608 -8.85 6.22 -35.01
N TRP A 609 -10.12 6.39 -34.68
CA TRP A 609 -11.16 6.85 -35.59
C TRP A 609 -11.88 8.04 -34.95
N VAL A 610 -12.55 8.79 -35.81
CA VAL A 610 -13.53 9.80 -35.39
C VAL A 610 -14.86 9.50 -36.10
N TYR A 611 -15.95 9.73 -35.39
CA TYR A 611 -17.29 9.56 -35.92
C TYR A 611 -17.96 10.92 -36.05
N GLY A 612 -18.25 11.37 -37.29
CA GLY A 612 -18.90 12.62 -37.62
C GLY A 612 -18.03 13.54 -38.51
N GLU A 613 -18.70 14.31 -39.37
CA GLU A 613 -18.03 15.25 -40.28
C GLU A 613 -17.47 16.46 -39.54
N ASP A 614 -18.17 16.96 -38.53
CA ASP A 614 -17.78 18.16 -37.80
C ASP A 614 -16.45 17.94 -37.03
N ILE A 615 -16.30 16.83 -36.27
CA ILE A 615 -15.07 16.49 -35.57
C ILE A 615 -13.92 16.20 -36.54
N ARG A 616 -14.21 15.52 -37.67
CA ARG A 616 -13.22 15.29 -38.73
C ARG A 616 -12.65 16.61 -39.26
N ASP A 617 -13.53 17.52 -39.63
CA ASP A 617 -13.15 18.82 -40.23
C ASP A 617 -12.42 19.69 -39.20
N TYR A 618 -12.82 19.62 -37.93
CA TYR A 618 -12.15 20.30 -36.84
C TYR A 618 -10.70 19.81 -36.68
N ILE A 619 -10.48 18.50 -36.64
CA ILE A 619 -9.14 17.89 -36.48
C ILE A 619 -8.26 18.25 -37.70
N LEU A 620 -8.79 18.17 -38.92
CA LEU A 620 -8.03 18.51 -40.12
C LEU A 620 -7.67 20.01 -40.22
N ALA A 621 -8.52 20.87 -39.66
CA ALA A 621 -8.29 22.31 -39.65
C ALA A 621 -7.29 22.76 -38.58
N ASN A 622 -7.21 22.03 -37.47
CA ASN A 622 -6.46 22.45 -36.26
C ASN A 622 -5.26 21.55 -35.94
N SER A 623 -4.88 20.63 -36.84
CA SER A 623 -3.71 19.76 -36.64
C SER A 623 -3.08 19.32 -37.96
N ASP A 624 -1.91 18.67 -37.89
CA ASP A 624 -1.23 18.01 -38.99
C ASP A 624 -1.69 16.55 -39.20
N LEU A 625 -2.70 16.08 -38.46
CA LEU A 625 -3.26 14.74 -38.57
C LEU A 625 -3.92 14.54 -39.94
N ARG A 626 -3.93 13.31 -40.43
CA ARG A 626 -4.46 12.95 -41.74
C ARG A 626 -5.50 11.84 -41.60
N ILE A 627 -6.41 11.78 -42.56
CA ILE A 627 -7.31 10.66 -42.73
C ILE A 627 -6.64 9.63 -43.63
N VAL A 628 -6.70 8.37 -43.22
CA VAL A 628 -6.28 7.25 -44.08
C VAL A 628 -7.25 7.16 -45.25
N SER A 629 -6.80 7.43 -46.47
CA SER A 629 -7.62 7.28 -47.66
C SER A 629 -7.57 5.84 -48.14
N ASP A 630 -8.73 5.27 -48.52
CA ASP A 630 -8.87 3.91 -49.09
C ASP A 630 -7.98 3.62 -50.30
N LYS A 631 -7.24 4.61 -50.81
CA LYS A 631 -6.41 4.49 -52.01
C LYS A 631 -5.02 3.93 -51.83
N GLU A 632 -4.56 3.72 -50.58
CA GLU A 632 -3.24 3.16 -50.32
C GLU A 632 -3.24 1.67 -49.88
N GLN A 633 -4.41 1.01 -49.93
CA GLN A 633 -4.57 -0.42 -49.61
C GLN A 633 -4.66 -1.35 -50.86
N GLU A 634 -4.38 -0.84 -52.09
CA GLU A 634 -4.24 -1.70 -53.29
C GLU A 634 -2.78 -2.08 -53.61
#